data_ba4899b8f0abda2f7e9e3a25e241a800
#
_entry.id   ba4899b8f0abda2f7e9e3a25e241a800
#
_cell.length_a   1.000
_cell.length_b   1.000
_cell.length_c   1.000
_cell.angle_alpha   90.00
_cell.angle_beta   90.00
_cell.angle_gamma   90.00
#
_symmetry.space_group_name_H-M   'P 1'
#
loop_
_entity.id
_entity.type
_entity.pdbx_description
1 polymer ?
#
loop_
_entity_poly.entity_id
_entity_poly.type
_entity_poly.pdbx_seq_one_letter_code
_entity_poly.pdbx_strand_id
1 'polypeptide(L)'
;MSINIAIYGKLPAHSDYVLLNFPAGVETALHQWSVQVLSATERVLGREQWLQAFLNANPCGCILQTKCPDLASFYGVMVPSVDRVGRYFPLFSGLFIEGQVDPARLDQPLLDLALQAILDEQVKALHGRKQVDLLYAALLARPGVTDLATALEPLASLPVSKFDKPSNMDAILHSWWWEIDRPDQLCETAGMPPVDYYQSILTRGPVRHE
;
A
#
# COMPACT_ATOMS: atom_id res chain seq x y z
N MET A 1 21.10 -10.03 -3.65
CA MET A 1 19.68 -10.11 -3.23
C MET A 1 18.76 -9.54 -4.27
N SER A 2 17.61 -10.13 -4.53
CA SER A 2 16.61 -9.55 -5.42
C SER A 2 15.65 -8.69 -4.60
N ILE A 3 15.64 -7.39 -4.85
CA ILE A 3 14.63 -6.48 -4.31
C ILE A 3 13.29 -6.88 -4.90
N ASN A 4 12.32 -7.19 -4.04
CA ASN A 4 11.00 -7.64 -4.47
C ASN A 4 10.01 -6.46 -4.46
N ILE A 5 9.96 -5.69 -5.55
CA ILE A 5 8.94 -4.66 -5.75
C ILE A 5 7.61 -5.34 -6.05
N ALA A 6 6.55 -4.93 -5.35
CA ALA A 6 5.20 -5.41 -5.55
C ALA A 6 4.27 -4.27 -5.97
N ILE A 7 3.40 -4.53 -6.94
CA ILE A 7 2.42 -3.55 -7.45
C ILE A 7 1.08 -4.27 -7.58
N TYR A 8 0.02 -3.67 -7.02
CA TYR A 8 -1.35 -4.18 -7.14
C TYR A 8 -2.36 -3.05 -7.23
N GLY A 9 -3.36 -3.20 -8.09
CA GLY A 9 -4.47 -2.26 -8.20
C GLY A 9 -4.74 -1.84 -9.63
N LYS A 10 -5.07 -0.56 -9.85
CA LYS A 10 -5.39 -0.05 -11.18
C LYS A 10 -4.42 1.02 -11.63
N LEU A 11 -4.14 1.03 -12.94
CA LEU A 11 -3.34 2.03 -13.62
C LEU A 11 -4.07 2.54 -14.87
N PRO A 12 -4.00 3.85 -15.18
CA PRO A 12 -4.70 4.43 -16.34
C PRO A 12 -4.26 3.89 -17.71
N ALA A 13 -3.11 3.21 -17.76
CA ALA A 13 -2.60 2.54 -18.96
C ALA A 13 -3.27 1.17 -19.21
N HIS A 14 -3.87 0.56 -18.19
CA HIS A 14 -4.43 -0.78 -18.24
C HIS A 14 -5.95 -0.75 -18.15
N SER A 15 -6.63 -1.71 -18.81
CA SER A 15 -8.08 -1.86 -18.74
C SER A 15 -8.54 -2.83 -17.67
N ASP A 16 -7.60 -3.42 -16.91
CA ASP A 16 -7.87 -4.34 -15.82
C ASP A 16 -6.89 -4.13 -14.68
N TYR A 17 -7.01 -4.90 -13.59
CA TYR A 17 -6.06 -4.87 -12.49
C TYR A 17 -4.66 -5.22 -12.96
N VAL A 18 -3.68 -4.51 -12.42
CA VAL A 18 -2.28 -4.91 -12.49
C VAL A 18 -1.93 -5.70 -11.23
N LEU A 19 -1.17 -6.77 -11.39
CA LEU A 19 -0.68 -7.60 -10.30
C LEU A 19 0.76 -7.99 -10.60
N LEU A 20 1.68 -7.58 -9.75
CA LEU A 20 3.08 -7.90 -9.86
C LEU A 20 3.64 -8.21 -8.46
N ASN A 21 4.19 -9.41 -8.30
CA ASN A 21 4.89 -9.87 -7.09
C ASN A 21 4.11 -9.83 -5.76
N PHE A 22 2.80 -9.57 -5.76
CA PHE A 22 1.99 -9.79 -4.57
C PHE A 22 1.63 -11.28 -4.44
N PRO A 23 1.84 -11.89 -3.27
CA PRO A 23 1.34 -13.24 -3.00
C PRO A 23 -0.18 -13.30 -3.12
N ALA A 24 -0.73 -14.38 -3.69
CA ALA A 24 -2.16 -14.53 -3.99
C ALA A 24 -3.07 -14.27 -2.77
N GLY A 25 -2.70 -14.74 -1.58
CA GLY A 25 -3.47 -14.50 -0.36
C GLY A 25 -3.50 -13.01 0.06
N VAL A 26 -2.38 -12.31 -0.10
CA VAL A 26 -2.25 -10.88 0.23
C VAL A 26 -3.02 -10.04 -0.79
N GLU A 27 -2.88 -10.33 -2.07
CA GLU A 27 -3.65 -9.69 -3.14
C GLU A 27 -5.15 -9.82 -2.89
N THR A 28 -5.61 -11.03 -2.57
CA THR A 28 -7.03 -11.29 -2.27
C THR A 28 -7.52 -10.48 -1.07
N ALA A 29 -6.74 -10.39 0.01
CA ALA A 29 -7.08 -9.60 1.20
C ALA A 29 -7.17 -8.10 0.87
N LEU A 30 -6.20 -7.56 0.13
CA LEU A 30 -6.21 -6.17 -0.34
C LEU A 30 -7.41 -5.89 -1.25
N HIS A 31 -7.73 -6.83 -2.16
CA HIS A 31 -8.89 -6.71 -3.04
C HIS A 31 -10.20 -6.63 -2.26
N GLN A 32 -10.44 -7.60 -1.39
CA GLN A 32 -11.66 -7.68 -0.58
C GLN A 32 -11.84 -6.44 0.31
N TRP A 33 -10.77 -6.04 0.99
CA TRP A 33 -10.77 -4.84 1.80
C TRP A 33 -11.08 -3.59 0.96
N SER A 34 -10.39 -3.41 -0.17
CA SER A 34 -10.60 -2.26 -1.05
C SER A 34 -12.05 -2.18 -1.55
N VAL A 35 -12.61 -3.30 -2.02
CA VAL A 35 -14.02 -3.36 -2.45
C VAL A 35 -14.96 -3.01 -1.30
N GLN A 36 -14.70 -3.53 -0.10
CA GLN A 36 -15.52 -3.25 1.08
C GLN A 36 -15.50 -1.77 1.44
N VAL A 37 -14.32 -1.16 1.57
CA VAL A 37 -14.21 0.25 2.01
C VAL A 37 -14.72 1.22 0.95
N LEU A 38 -14.47 0.96 -0.35
CA LEU A 38 -15.01 1.78 -1.43
C LEU A 38 -16.54 1.72 -1.47
N SER A 39 -17.12 0.53 -1.39
CA SER A 39 -18.58 0.36 -1.40
C SER A 39 -19.25 0.95 -0.16
N ALA A 40 -18.67 0.79 1.01
CA ALA A 40 -19.20 1.32 2.26
C ALA A 40 -19.17 2.86 2.27
N THR A 41 -18.04 3.46 1.86
CA THR A 41 -17.88 4.91 1.84
C THR A 41 -18.71 5.57 0.73
N GLU A 42 -18.84 4.95 -0.45
CA GLU A 42 -19.76 5.43 -1.50
C GLU A 42 -21.21 5.43 -1.04
N ARG A 43 -21.63 4.41 -0.28
CA ARG A 43 -22.99 4.34 0.28
C ARG A 43 -23.28 5.46 1.28
N VAL A 44 -22.28 5.85 2.08
CA VAL A 44 -22.41 6.92 3.09
C VAL A 44 -22.39 8.30 2.45
N LEU A 45 -21.46 8.55 1.53
CA LEU A 45 -21.24 9.87 0.95
C LEU A 45 -22.13 10.15 -0.28
N GLY A 46 -22.65 9.10 -0.92
CA GLY A 46 -23.24 9.20 -2.24
C GLY A 46 -22.19 9.33 -3.35
N ARG A 47 -22.55 8.91 -4.56
CA ARG A 47 -21.60 8.75 -5.69
C ARG A 47 -20.77 9.99 -6.00
N GLU A 48 -21.41 11.15 -6.06
CA GLU A 48 -20.75 12.39 -6.48
C GLU A 48 -19.72 12.87 -5.43
N GLN A 49 -20.14 12.96 -4.17
CA GLN A 49 -19.26 13.37 -3.07
C GLN A 49 -18.14 12.35 -2.83
N TRP A 50 -18.47 11.06 -2.90
CA TRP A 50 -17.49 10.00 -2.79
C TRP A 50 -16.41 10.10 -3.87
N LEU A 51 -16.80 10.37 -5.12
CA LEU A 51 -15.85 10.50 -6.23
C LEU A 51 -14.87 11.66 -6.01
N GLN A 52 -15.38 12.81 -5.59
CA GLN A 52 -14.54 13.96 -5.23
C GLN A 52 -13.61 13.63 -4.07
N ALA A 53 -14.14 13.00 -3.01
CA ALA A 53 -13.35 12.59 -1.85
C ALA A 53 -12.26 11.57 -2.22
N PHE A 54 -12.61 10.54 -3.02
CA PHE A 54 -11.67 9.51 -3.46
C PHE A 54 -10.53 10.09 -4.30
N LEU A 55 -10.83 10.91 -5.29
CA LEU A 55 -9.82 11.48 -6.19
C LEU A 55 -8.88 12.48 -5.49
N ASN A 56 -9.34 13.09 -4.40
CA ASN A 56 -8.56 14.03 -3.60
C ASN A 56 -8.04 13.43 -2.29
N ALA A 57 -8.19 12.12 -2.09
CA ALA A 57 -7.70 11.47 -0.87
C ALA A 57 -6.17 11.51 -0.81
N ASN A 58 -5.65 11.76 0.38
CA ASN A 58 -4.21 11.77 0.62
C ASN A 58 -3.61 10.38 0.38
N PRO A 59 -2.39 10.30 -0.15
CA PRO A 59 -1.60 9.07 -0.19
C PRO A 59 -1.40 8.50 1.21
N CYS A 60 -1.52 7.17 1.33
CA CYS A 60 -1.31 6.49 2.59
C CYS A 60 -0.06 5.63 2.53
N GLY A 61 0.87 5.84 3.46
CA GLY A 61 1.89 4.87 3.79
C GLY A 61 1.28 3.66 4.50
N CYS A 62 1.77 2.46 4.24
CA CYS A 62 1.33 1.27 4.94
C CYS A 62 2.46 0.26 5.14
N ILE A 63 2.41 -0.43 6.29
CA ILE A 63 3.19 -1.61 6.57
C ILE A 63 2.20 -2.76 6.79
N LEU A 64 2.37 -3.87 6.07
CA LEU A 64 1.53 -5.05 6.21
C LEU A 64 2.41 -6.23 6.62
N GLN A 65 2.15 -6.82 7.77
CA GLN A 65 2.72 -8.11 8.14
C GLN A 65 1.82 -9.23 7.65
N THR A 66 2.38 -10.16 6.90
CA THR A 66 1.63 -11.21 6.21
C THR A 66 1.98 -12.60 6.69
N LYS A 67 1.07 -13.55 6.49
CA LYS A 67 1.23 -14.98 6.82
C LYS A 67 1.58 -15.84 5.60
N CYS A 68 1.48 -15.33 4.38
CA CYS A 68 1.55 -16.12 3.15
C CYS A 68 2.62 -15.62 2.19
N PRO A 69 3.35 -16.53 1.50
CA PRO A 69 3.47 -17.98 1.75
C PRO A 69 4.32 -18.30 2.98
N ASP A 70 5.25 -17.41 3.32
CA ASP A 70 6.05 -17.36 4.52
C ASP A 70 5.83 -16.00 5.18
N LEU A 71 6.21 -15.86 6.44
CA LEU A 71 6.11 -14.58 7.13
C LEU A 71 6.89 -13.53 6.35
N ALA A 72 6.18 -12.51 5.87
CA ALA A 72 6.75 -11.44 5.09
C ALA A 72 6.14 -10.09 5.51
N SER A 73 6.80 -9.00 5.17
CA SER A 73 6.29 -7.66 5.41
C SER A 73 6.30 -6.86 4.11
N PHE A 74 5.21 -6.14 3.86
CA PHE A 74 5.10 -5.17 2.77
C PHE A 74 5.25 -3.76 3.33
N TYR A 75 6.06 -2.95 2.68
CA TYR A 75 6.29 -1.53 2.97
C TYR A 75 5.95 -0.75 1.71
N GLY A 76 4.90 0.05 1.76
CA GLY A 76 4.47 0.69 0.52
C GLY A 76 3.50 1.84 0.69
N VAL A 77 3.03 2.31 -0.44
CA VAL A 77 2.11 3.44 -0.57
C VAL A 77 0.85 3.01 -1.29
N MET A 78 -0.29 3.43 -0.77
CA MET A 78 -1.59 3.36 -1.42
C MET A 78 -1.99 4.75 -1.92
N VAL A 79 -2.38 4.84 -3.18
CA VAL A 79 -2.93 6.07 -3.79
C VAL A 79 -4.26 5.80 -4.48
N PRO A 80 -5.17 6.79 -4.54
CA PRO A 80 -6.34 6.70 -5.40
C PRO A 80 -5.93 6.52 -6.87
N SER A 81 -6.65 5.65 -7.59
CA SER A 81 -6.35 5.38 -8.99
C SER A 81 -7.59 5.04 -9.80
N VAL A 82 -7.42 4.97 -11.12
CA VAL A 82 -8.46 4.66 -12.09
C VAL A 82 -7.84 3.84 -13.23
N ASP A 83 -8.62 2.92 -13.80
CA ASP A 83 -8.17 2.21 -15.01
C ASP A 83 -8.50 2.98 -16.31
N ARG A 84 -8.07 2.43 -17.43
CA ARG A 84 -8.26 3.04 -18.75
C ARG A 84 -9.73 3.23 -19.14
N VAL A 85 -10.63 2.46 -18.54
CA VAL A 85 -12.09 2.51 -18.83
C VAL A 85 -12.89 3.27 -17.77
N GLY A 86 -12.20 3.92 -16.81
CA GLY A 86 -12.83 4.81 -15.83
C GLY A 86 -13.34 4.13 -14.55
N ARG A 87 -12.86 2.93 -14.20
CA ARG A 87 -13.22 2.25 -12.95
C ARG A 87 -12.21 2.59 -11.86
N TYR A 88 -12.70 3.10 -10.74
CA TYR A 88 -11.89 3.57 -9.62
C TYR A 88 -11.49 2.41 -8.70
N PHE A 89 -10.23 2.39 -8.28
CA PHE A 89 -9.67 1.44 -7.33
C PHE A 89 -8.28 1.93 -6.90
N PRO A 90 -7.84 1.69 -5.65
CA PRO A 90 -6.50 2.12 -5.23
C PRO A 90 -5.39 1.37 -5.97
N LEU A 91 -4.23 2.04 -6.06
CA LEU A 91 -2.97 1.46 -6.48
C LEU A 91 -2.05 1.32 -5.29
N PHE A 92 -1.58 0.12 -5.03
CA PHE A 92 -0.56 -0.22 -4.05
C PHE A 92 0.77 -0.46 -4.75
N SER A 93 1.84 0.14 -4.28
CA SER A 93 3.20 -0.15 -4.74
C SER A 93 4.17 -0.08 -3.57
N GLY A 94 5.16 -0.98 -3.54
CA GLY A 94 6.13 -1.01 -2.46
C GLY A 94 7.07 -2.19 -2.53
N LEU A 95 7.66 -2.50 -1.39
CA LEU A 95 8.63 -3.56 -1.18
C LEU A 95 8.00 -4.72 -0.41
N PHE A 96 8.23 -5.95 -0.86
CA PHE A 96 8.07 -7.16 -0.05
C PHE A 96 9.43 -7.62 0.47
N ILE A 97 9.53 -7.82 1.79
CA ILE A 97 10.70 -8.36 2.46
C ILE A 97 10.28 -9.66 3.15
N GLU A 98 11.04 -10.74 2.95
CA GLU A 98 10.86 -11.99 3.69
C GLU A 98 11.13 -11.74 5.19
N GLY A 99 10.30 -12.31 6.06
CA GLY A 99 10.35 -12.12 7.50
C GLY A 99 9.48 -10.96 7.99
N GLN A 100 9.41 -10.83 9.30
CA GLN A 100 8.70 -9.76 9.98
C GLN A 100 9.69 -8.82 10.65
N VAL A 101 9.49 -7.54 10.46
CA VAL A 101 10.27 -6.50 11.12
C VAL A 101 9.36 -5.76 12.10
N ASP A 102 9.83 -5.58 13.32
CA ASP A 102 9.16 -4.71 14.29
C ASP A 102 9.22 -3.25 13.80
N PRO A 103 8.09 -2.59 13.53
CA PRO A 103 8.08 -1.20 13.06
C PRO A 103 8.80 -0.22 13.98
N ALA A 104 8.83 -0.50 15.29
CA ALA A 104 9.55 0.33 16.26
C ALA A 104 11.09 0.33 16.06
N ARG A 105 11.62 -0.62 15.29
CA ARG A 105 13.06 -0.75 14.97
C ARG A 105 13.42 -0.16 13.61
N LEU A 106 12.46 0.39 12.90
CA LEU A 106 12.70 1.01 11.60
C LEU A 106 13.40 2.36 11.77
N ASP A 107 14.32 2.64 10.87
CA ASP A 107 14.85 4.00 10.67
C ASP A 107 13.74 4.81 9.98
N GLN A 108 13.03 5.62 10.76
CA GLN A 108 11.89 6.39 10.27
C GLN A 108 12.26 7.34 9.12
N PRO A 109 13.36 8.13 9.19
CA PRO A 109 13.82 8.95 8.06
C PRO A 109 14.03 8.17 6.77
N LEU A 110 14.60 6.96 6.87
CA LEU A 110 14.83 6.10 5.70
C LEU A 110 13.51 5.55 5.14
N LEU A 111 12.58 5.15 6.02
CA LEU A 111 11.24 4.72 5.61
C LEU A 111 10.50 5.85 4.89
N ASP A 112 10.50 7.05 5.45
CA ASP A 112 9.84 8.22 4.87
C ASP A 112 10.41 8.58 3.49
N LEU A 113 11.74 8.54 3.35
CA LEU A 113 12.42 8.75 2.07
C LEU A 113 12.02 7.71 1.02
N ALA A 114 11.94 6.45 1.42
CA ALA A 114 11.54 5.37 0.52
C ALA A 114 10.06 5.49 0.10
N LEU A 115 9.16 5.77 1.04
CA LEU A 115 7.74 5.94 0.75
C LEU A 115 7.49 7.17 -0.14
N GLN A 116 8.20 8.27 0.09
CA GLN A 116 8.13 9.43 -0.79
C GLN A 116 8.63 9.11 -2.20
N ALA A 117 9.73 8.36 -2.33
CA ALA A 117 10.24 7.91 -3.62
C ALA A 117 9.25 7.00 -4.37
N ILE A 118 8.54 6.11 -3.65
CA ILE A 118 7.47 5.27 -4.21
C ILE A 118 6.30 6.15 -4.69
N LEU A 119 5.84 7.08 -3.85
CA LEU A 119 4.77 8.01 -4.18
C LEU A 119 5.08 8.82 -5.44
N ASP A 120 6.28 9.38 -5.54
CA ASP A 120 6.73 10.14 -6.70
C ASP A 120 6.61 9.34 -8.01
N GLU A 121 7.02 8.06 -8.00
CA GLU A 121 6.92 7.22 -9.20
C GLU A 121 5.48 6.78 -9.50
N GLN A 122 4.65 6.54 -8.47
CA GLN A 122 3.21 6.32 -8.67
C GLN A 122 2.55 7.53 -9.32
N VAL A 123 2.77 8.73 -8.81
CA VAL A 123 2.21 9.98 -9.37
C VAL A 123 2.65 10.17 -10.83
N LYS A 124 3.93 9.96 -11.15
CA LYS A 124 4.44 10.00 -12.54
C LYS A 124 3.80 8.92 -13.43
N ALA A 125 3.52 7.74 -12.89
CA ALA A 125 2.89 6.65 -13.64
C ALA A 125 1.41 6.96 -13.90
N LEU A 126 0.70 7.50 -12.92
CA LEU A 126 -0.70 7.89 -13.05
C LEU A 126 -0.88 9.03 -14.09
N HIS A 127 -0.14 10.12 -13.94
CA HIS A 127 -0.22 11.27 -14.84
C HIS A 127 0.28 10.95 -16.26
N GLY A 128 1.38 10.20 -16.36
CA GLY A 128 1.99 9.81 -17.63
C GLY A 128 1.34 8.59 -18.29
N ARG A 129 0.31 8.00 -17.69
CA ARG A 129 -0.33 6.75 -18.14
C ARG A 129 0.70 5.66 -18.47
N LYS A 130 1.67 5.49 -17.57
CA LYS A 130 2.75 4.51 -17.78
C LYS A 130 2.24 3.07 -17.59
N GLN A 131 2.85 2.14 -18.33
CA GLN A 131 2.64 0.71 -18.16
C GLN A 131 3.26 0.24 -16.81
N VAL A 132 2.77 -0.87 -16.28
CA VAL A 132 3.20 -1.40 -14.98
C VAL A 132 4.70 -1.76 -14.95
N ASP A 133 5.25 -2.25 -16.04
CA ASP A 133 6.67 -2.57 -16.19
C ASP A 133 7.57 -1.33 -16.09
N LEU A 134 7.11 -0.20 -16.61
CA LEU A 134 7.82 1.08 -16.49
C LEU A 134 7.77 1.62 -15.05
N LEU A 135 6.66 1.46 -14.35
CA LEU A 135 6.57 1.80 -12.92
C LEU A 135 7.50 0.89 -12.10
N TYR A 136 7.48 -0.41 -12.38
CA TYR A 136 8.37 -1.38 -11.72
C TYR A 136 9.85 -1.03 -11.90
N ALA A 137 10.27 -0.79 -13.14
CA ALA A 137 11.66 -0.41 -13.45
C ALA A 137 12.06 0.91 -12.77
N ALA A 138 11.15 1.88 -12.72
CA ALA A 138 11.39 3.16 -12.06
C ALA A 138 11.58 2.99 -10.55
N LEU A 139 10.77 2.16 -9.89
CA LEU A 139 10.89 1.88 -8.45
C LEU A 139 12.20 1.16 -8.13
N LEU A 140 12.61 0.18 -8.95
CA LEU A 140 13.91 -0.51 -8.79
C LEU A 140 15.12 0.43 -8.90
N ALA A 141 14.99 1.48 -9.68
CA ALA A 141 16.06 2.45 -9.91
C ALA A 141 16.15 3.55 -8.83
N ARG A 142 15.21 3.57 -7.85
CA ARG A 142 15.20 4.61 -6.81
C ARG A 142 16.11 4.27 -5.64
N PRO A 143 17.13 5.09 -5.34
CA PRO A 143 18.05 4.84 -4.22
C PRO A 143 17.33 4.65 -2.89
N GLY A 144 16.39 5.52 -2.50
CA GLY A 144 15.66 5.39 -1.24
C GLY A 144 14.92 4.06 -1.09
N VAL A 145 14.41 3.48 -2.17
CA VAL A 145 13.75 2.17 -2.19
C VAL A 145 14.76 1.04 -2.00
N THR A 146 15.92 1.11 -2.66
CA THR A 146 17.00 0.13 -2.54
C THR A 146 17.68 0.20 -1.18
N ASP A 147 17.83 1.39 -0.63
CA ASP A 147 18.44 1.61 0.69
C ASP A 147 17.56 1.04 1.80
N LEU A 148 16.23 1.27 1.72
CA LEU A 148 15.27 0.67 2.65
C LEU A 148 15.32 -0.86 2.58
N ALA A 149 15.32 -1.44 1.38
CA ALA A 149 15.41 -2.89 1.20
C ALA A 149 16.67 -3.46 1.88
N THR A 150 17.81 -2.80 1.71
CA THR A 150 19.10 -3.18 2.31
C THR A 150 19.06 -3.08 3.83
N ALA A 151 18.45 -2.03 4.38
CA ALA A 151 18.36 -1.81 5.83
C ALA A 151 17.41 -2.80 6.52
N LEU A 152 16.34 -3.21 5.82
CA LEU A 152 15.33 -4.16 6.35
C LEU A 152 15.84 -5.61 6.40
N GLU A 153 16.73 -5.99 5.50
CA GLU A 153 17.23 -7.35 5.38
C GLU A 153 17.77 -7.97 6.68
N PRO A 154 18.70 -7.33 7.42
CA PRO A 154 19.21 -7.89 8.66
C PRO A 154 18.16 -7.92 9.78
N LEU A 155 17.15 -7.07 9.74
CA LEU A 155 16.06 -7.01 10.72
C LEU A 155 15.03 -8.13 10.50
N ALA A 156 14.79 -8.50 9.25
CA ALA A 156 13.84 -9.55 8.85
C ALA A 156 14.32 -10.98 9.19
N SER A 157 15.60 -11.16 9.46
CA SER A 157 16.21 -12.46 9.75
C SER A 157 15.93 -12.99 11.17
N LEU A 158 15.17 -12.26 11.98
CA LEU A 158 14.86 -12.68 13.35
C LEU A 158 13.79 -13.80 13.34
N PRO A 159 13.99 -14.89 14.14
CA PRO A 159 13.02 -15.98 14.19
C PRO A 159 11.70 -15.48 14.77
N VAL A 160 10.62 -15.63 14.01
CA VAL A 160 9.27 -15.35 14.47
C VAL A 160 8.73 -16.60 15.17
N SER A 161 8.05 -16.40 16.30
CA SER A 161 7.37 -17.50 17.02
C SER A 161 6.38 -18.20 16.08
N LYS A 162 6.34 -19.55 16.14
CA LYS A 162 5.45 -20.38 15.32
C LYS A 162 4.00 -20.00 15.56
N PHE A 163 3.34 -19.48 14.54
CA PHE A 163 1.89 -19.27 14.53
C PHE A 163 1.19 -20.46 13.85
N ASP A 164 -0.01 -20.82 14.33
CA ASP A 164 -0.84 -21.85 13.73
C ASP A 164 -1.25 -21.47 12.28
N LYS A 165 -1.42 -22.50 11.42
CA LYS A 165 -1.81 -22.31 10.02
C LYS A 165 -3.13 -21.54 9.89
N PRO A 166 -3.15 -20.38 9.21
CA PRO A 166 -4.35 -19.58 9.08
C PRO A 166 -5.31 -20.11 8.01
N SER A 167 -6.59 -19.80 8.17
CA SER A 167 -7.57 -19.86 7.10
C SER A 167 -7.26 -18.79 6.04
N ASN A 168 -7.65 -19.02 4.77
CA ASN A 168 -7.36 -18.12 3.63
C ASN A 168 -7.85 -16.64 3.77
N MET A 169 -8.62 -16.32 4.81
CA MET A 169 -9.13 -14.96 5.05
C MET A 169 -8.18 -14.09 5.87
N ASP A 170 -7.17 -14.64 6.53
CA ASP A 170 -6.27 -13.92 7.43
C ASP A 170 -4.85 -13.81 6.86
N ALA A 171 -4.70 -13.48 5.58
CA ALA A 171 -3.38 -13.34 4.96
C ALA A 171 -2.56 -12.19 5.57
N ILE A 172 -3.23 -11.16 6.10
CA ILE A 172 -2.62 -10.03 6.79
C ILE A 172 -2.86 -10.17 8.29
N LEU A 173 -1.76 -10.27 9.03
CA LEU A 173 -1.75 -10.43 10.50
C LEU A 173 -1.98 -9.12 11.22
N HIS A 174 -1.24 -8.12 10.80
CA HIS A 174 -1.16 -6.82 11.41
C HIS A 174 -0.83 -5.77 10.38
N SER A 175 -1.33 -4.57 10.53
CA SER A 175 -1.03 -3.48 9.62
C SER A 175 -0.96 -2.13 10.32
N TRP A 176 -0.11 -1.26 9.79
CA TRP A 176 0.05 0.14 10.18
C TRP A 176 -0.23 1.01 8.96
N TRP A 177 -1.02 2.07 9.16
CA TRP A 177 -1.46 2.97 8.11
C TRP A 177 -1.40 4.41 8.59
N TRP A 178 -0.95 5.30 7.73
CA TRP A 178 -0.94 6.75 7.99
C TRP A 178 -1.03 7.52 6.68
N GLU A 179 -1.58 8.71 6.73
CA GLU A 179 -1.49 9.64 5.60
C GLU A 179 -0.05 10.17 5.53
N ILE A 180 0.59 10.17 4.37
CA ILE A 180 2.01 10.56 4.23
C ILE A 180 2.23 11.99 4.74
N ASP A 181 1.28 12.88 4.52
CA ASP A 181 1.33 14.27 4.99
C ASP A 181 0.92 14.45 6.46
N ARG A 182 0.52 13.37 7.14
CA ARG A 182 0.07 13.37 8.56
C ARG A 182 0.56 12.11 9.29
N PRO A 183 1.86 11.93 9.43
CA PRO A 183 2.44 10.70 10.00
C PRO A 183 2.10 10.49 11.48
N ASP A 184 1.66 11.53 12.19
CA ASP A 184 1.19 11.49 13.57
C ASP A 184 -0.14 10.77 13.74
N GLN A 185 -0.90 10.54 12.66
CA GLN A 185 -2.20 9.88 12.67
C GLN A 185 -2.10 8.40 12.27
N LEU A 186 -1.27 7.67 13.00
CA LEU A 186 -1.05 6.25 12.79
C LEU A 186 -2.27 5.42 13.21
N CYS A 187 -2.76 4.58 12.29
CA CYS A 187 -3.71 3.51 12.60
C CYS A 187 -2.96 2.18 12.65
N GLU A 188 -2.91 1.58 13.81
CA GLU A 188 -2.39 0.23 14.02
C GLU A 188 -3.56 -0.72 14.27
N THR A 189 -3.59 -1.86 13.57
CA THR A 189 -4.70 -2.81 13.66
C THR A 189 -4.28 -4.24 13.37
N ALA A 190 -4.97 -5.20 13.98
CA ALA A 190 -4.91 -6.60 13.57
C ALA A 190 -5.67 -6.75 12.24
N GLY A 191 -5.02 -7.31 11.23
CA GLY A 191 -5.57 -7.39 9.87
C GLY A 191 -5.53 -6.06 9.13
N MET A 192 -6.55 -5.82 8.31
CA MET A 192 -6.71 -4.58 7.54
C MET A 192 -7.45 -3.51 8.36
N PRO A 193 -7.22 -2.20 8.08
CA PRO A 193 -7.87 -1.14 8.84
C PRO A 193 -9.39 -1.13 8.65
N PRO A 194 -10.15 -0.70 9.69
CA PRO A 194 -11.59 -0.66 9.62
C PRO A 194 -12.09 0.38 8.61
N VAL A 195 -13.33 0.20 8.15
CA VAL A 195 -13.99 1.11 7.19
C VAL A 195 -13.99 2.56 7.68
N ASP A 196 -14.24 2.77 8.97
CA ASP A 196 -14.30 4.11 9.56
C ASP A 196 -12.98 4.87 9.47
N TYR A 197 -11.85 4.15 9.56
CA TYR A 197 -10.54 4.75 9.34
C TYR A 197 -10.40 5.24 7.89
N TYR A 198 -10.72 4.39 6.91
CA TYR A 198 -10.66 4.77 5.50
C TYR A 198 -11.63 5.92 5.18
N GLN A 199 -12.84 5.88 5.74
CA GLN A 199 -13.80 6.98 5.62
C GLN A 199 -13.24 8.29 6.17
N SER A 200 -12.51 8.25 7.29
CA SER A 200 -11.88 9.44 7.87
C SER A 200 -10.82 10.04 6.94
N ILE A 201 -10.05 9.22 6.23
CA ILE A 201 -9.09 9.69 5.21
C ILE A 201 -9.82 10.41 4.08
N LEU A 202 -10.89 9.83 3.54
CA LEU A 202 -11.66 10.44 2.44
C LEU A 202 -12.30 11.77 2.84
N THR A 203 -12.73 11.92 4.08
CA THR A 203 -13.46 13.12 4.53
C THR A 203 -12.58 14.27 5.02
N ARG A 204 -11.32 14.00 5.35
CA ARG A 204 -10.38 15.06 5.81
C ARG A 204 -9.91 15.98 4.69
N GLY A 205 -9.91 15.50 3.45
CA GLY A 205 -9.41 16.23 2.29
C GLY A 205 -7.89 16.45 2.30
N PRO A 206 -7.33 16.99 1.21
CA PRO A 206 -5.90 17.22 1.08
C PRO A 206 -5.39 18.25 2.08
N VAL A 207 -4.16 18.06 2.56
CA VAL A 207 -3.44 19.08 3.32
C VAL A 207 -3.17 20.26 2.39
N ARG A 208 -3.66 21.45 2.74
CA ARG A 208 -3.29 22.69 2.04
C ARG A 208 -1.96 23.16 2.60
N HIS A 209 -0.90 23.02 1.83
CA HIS A 209 0.35 23.71 2.12
C HIS A 209 0.16 25.19 1.76
N GLU A 210 0.05 26.06 2.77
CA GLU A 210 0.08 27.52 2.61
C GLU A 210 1.50 28.01 2.31
#